data_eca992883bec903e3af504af0fb0b201
#
_entry.id   eca992883bec903e3af504af0fb0b201
#
_cell.length_a   1.000
_cell.length_b   1.000
_cell.length_c   1.000
_cell.angle_alpha   90.00
_cell.angle_beta   90.00
_cell.angle_gamma   90.00
#
_symmetry.space_group_name_H-M   'P 1'
#
loop_
_entity.id
_entity.type
_entity.pdbx_description
1 polymer ?
#
loop_
_entity_poly.entity_id
_entity_poly.type
_entity_poly.pdbx_seq_one_letter_code
_entity_poly.pdbx_strand_id
1 'polypeptide(L)'
;TPSSQFTRAPQATDGCVAVANPDLERIIRTVEIRTTPVLIGKNLSWVRPDKLASQKKQFSETLQTWTNAKRNGRENELLQFYASDFSADGKDLNSFSMSLRAELKRPGSKPASLKDISLIRWSDEADTMVATFGEIPDGEKVGRTVRQYWQHRPGGWKIIYEGLV
;
A
#
# COMPACT_ATOMS: atom_id res chain seq x y z
N THR A 1 -20.51 -13.05 -22.40
CA THR A 1 -20.12 -12.52 -23.72
C THR A 1 -19.47 -13.65 -24.48
N PRO A 2 -19.87 -13.94 -25.77
CA PRO A 2 -19.21 -14.96 -26.56
C PRO A 2 -17.70 -14.69 -26.65
N SER A 3 -16.90 -15.74 -26.70
CA SER A 3 -15.42 -15.64 -26.76
C SER A 3 -14.89 -14.87 -27.97
N SER A 4 -15.72 -14.68 -29.00
CA SER A 4 -15.42 -13.90 -30.21
C SER A 4 -15.69 -12.39 -30.08
N GLN A 5 -16.33 -11.94 -29.01
CA GLN A 5 -16.61 -10.51 -28.80
C GLN A 5 -15.50 -9.85 -27.99
N PHE A 6 -14.79 -8.93 -28.62
CA PHE A 6 -13.67 -8.20 -28.02
C PHE A 6 -14.02 -6.82 -27.48
N THR A 7 -15.23 -6.34 -27.78
CA THR A 7 -15.61 -4.97 -27.43
C THR A 7 -16.96 -4.94 -26.71
N ARG A 8 -17.07 -4.05 -25.76
CA ARG A 8 -18.32 -3.59 -25.17
C ARG A 8 -18.47 -2.11 -25.43
N ALA A 9 -19.72 -1.63 -25.44
CA ALA A 9 -19.98 -0.20 -25.49
C ALA A 9 -19.29 0.48 -24.30
N PRO A 10 -18.78 1.72 -24.47
CA PRO A 10 -18.30 2.52 -23.34
C PRO A 10 -19.35 2.58 -22.25
N GLN A 11 -18.91 2.52 -20.99
CA GLN A 11 -19.79 2.58 -19.81
C GLN A 11 -20.86 1.45 -19.70
N ALA A 12 -20.58 0.30 -20.32
CA ALA A 12 -21.49 -0.86 -20.29
C ALA A 12 -21.42 -1.68 -18.98
N THR A 13 -20.73 -1.17 -17.95
CA THR A 13 -20.59 -1.83 -16.65
C THR A 13 -20.84 -0.82 -15.52
N ASP A 14 -21.41 -1.28 -14.42
CA ASP A 14 -21.62 -0.50 -13.20
C ASP A 14 -20.37 -0.55 -12.31
N GLY A 15 -19.25 0.03 -12.81
CA GLY A 15 -18.00 0.13 -12.07
C GLY A 15 -17.03 -1.04 -12.23
N CYS A 16 -17.36 -2.08 -13.01
CA CYS A 16 -16.42 -3.18 -13.30
C CYS A 16 -15.47 -2.83 -14.45
N VAL A 17 -14.23 -3.29 -14.34
CA VAL A 17 -13.27 -3.27 -15.48
C VAL A 17 -13.56 -4.48 -16.36
N ALA A 18 -14.03 -4.25 -17.60
CA ALA A 18 -14.24 -5.31 -18.58
C ALA A 18 -13.04 -5.37 -19.54
N VAL A 19 -12.51 -6.56 -19.74
CA VAL A 19 -11.44 -6.87 -20.70
C VAL A 19 -11.90 -7.98 -21.64
N ALA A 20 -11.25 -8.13 -22.79
CA ALA A 20 -11.51 -9.22 -23.73
C ALA A 20 -11.20 -10.58 -23.07
N ASN A 21 -11.98 -11.62 -23.40
CA ASN A 21 -11.80 -12.94 -22.80
C ASN A 21 -10.37 -13.51 -22.89
N PRO A 22 -9.65 -13.41 -24.02
CA PRO A 22 -8.26 -13.87 -24.11
C PRO A 22 -7.31 -13.11 -23.17
N ASP A 23 -7.53 -11.80 -22.99
CA ASP A 23 -6.75 -11.00 -22.06
C ASP A 23 -7.08 -11.36 -20.60
N LEU A 24 -8.35 -11.61 -20.29
CA LEU A 24 -8.76 -12.06 -18.97
C LEU A 24 -8.11 -13.40 -18.60
N GLU A 25 -8.09 -14.38 -19.52
CA GLU A 25 -7.42 -15.65 -19.31
C GLU A 25 -5.93 -15.49 -19.04
N ARG A 26 -5.25 -14.60 -19.78
CA ARG A 26 -3.84 -14.28 -19.55
C ARG A 26 -3.63 -13.62 -18.18
N ILE A 27 -4.46 -12.66 -17.82
CA ILE A 27 -4.41 -11.98 -16.52
C ILE A 27 -4.56 -13.00 -15.39
N ILE A 28 -5.60 -13.85 -15.42
CA ILE A 28 -5.87 -14.84 -14.37
C ILE A 28 -4.69 -15.81 -14.16
N ARG A 29 -3.96 -16.14 -15.23
CA ARG A 29 -2.78 -17.02 -15.15
C ARG A 29 -1.53 -16.35 -14.61
N THR A 30 -1.47 -15.01 -14.59
CA THR A 30 -0.27 -14.25 -14.26
C THR A 30 -0.36 -13.45 -12.96
N VAL A 31 -1.59 -13.22 -12.48
CA VAL A 31 -1.81 -12.42 -11.28
C VAL A 31 -2.08 -13.30 -10.06
N GLU A 32 -1.62 -12.84 -8.92
CA GLU A 32 -2.02 -13.39 -7.63
C GLU A 32 -3.22 -12.61 -7.11
N ILE A 33 -4.32 -13.34 -6.88
CA ILE A 33 -5.55 -12.75 -6.34
C ILE A 33 -5.26 -12.14 -4.97
N ARG A 34 -5.73 -10.92 -4.74
CA ARG A 34 -5.58 -10.09 -3.54
C ARG A 34 -4.22 -9.39 -3.39
N THR A 35 -3.14 -9.87 -4.00
CA THR A 35 -1.80 -9.27 -3.85
C THR A 35 -1.37 -8.43 -5.04
N THR A 36 -1.85 -8.76 -6.25
CA THR A 36 -1.57 -7.96 -7.44
C THR A 36 -2.40 -6.68 -7.45
N PRO A 37 -1.78 -5.49 -7.33
CA PRO A 37 -2.50 -4.23 -7.38
C PRO A 37 -3.00 -3.92 -8.78
N VAL A 38 -4.19 -3.34 -8.86
CA VAL A 38 -4.77 -2.80 -10.11
C VAL A 38 -4.73 -1.28 -10.03
N LEU A 39 -4.08 -0.65 -11.01
CA LEU A 39 -4.00 0.80 -11.14
C LEU A 39 -4.88 1.26 -12.30
N ILE A 40 -5.80 2.17 -12.00
CA ILE A 40 -6.66 2.81 -13.00
C ILE A 40 -6.35 4.30 -12.98
N GLY A 41 -5.74 4.79 -14.05
CA GLY A 41 -5.35 6.19 -14.19
C GLY A 41 -5.70 6.74 -15.56
N LYS A 42 -5.84 8.06 -15.67
CA LYS A 42 -6.08 8.74 -16.94
C LYS A 42 -4.89 8.60 -17.89
N ASN A 43 -3.68 8.66 -17.33
CA ASN A 43 -2.43 8.54 -18.07
C ASN A 43 -1.45 7.66 -17.29
N LEU A 44 -0.78 6.76 -18.00
CA LEU A 44 0.34 5.99 -17.44
C LEU A 44 1.64 6.62 -17.93
N SER A 45 2.47 7.07 -17.01
CA SER A 45 3.81 7.57 -17.31
C SER A 45 4.84 6.45 -17.18
N TRP A 46 5.46 6.10 -18.30
CA TRP A 46 6.57 5.15 -18.31
C TRP A 46 7.87 5.87 -17.96
N VAL A 47 8.53 5.41 -16.92
CA VAL A 47 9.82 5.96 -16.47
C VAL A 47 10.93 4.94 -16.66
N ARG A 48 12.16 5.42 -16.83
CA ARG A 48 13.32 4.55 -16.94
C ARG A 48 13.54 3.76 -15.65
N PRO A 49 13.94 2.48 -15.74
CA PRO A 49 14.15 1.62 -14.56
C PRO A 49 15.14 2.19 -13.54
N ASP A 50 16.21 2.88 -14.00
CA ASP A 50 17.21 3.52 -13.15
C ASP A 50 16.63 4.64 -12.28
N LYS A 51 15.78 5.50 -12.86
CA LYS A 51 15.06 6.54 -12.10
C LYS A 51 14.10 5.92 -11.07
N LEU A 52 13.39 4.87 -11.46
CA LEU A 52 12.48 4.17 -10.55
C LEU A 52 13.24 3.52 -9.40
N ALA A 53 14.41 2.92 -9.68
CA ALA A 53 15.24 2.27 -8.67
C ALA A 53 15.73 3.25 -7.60
N SER A 54 16.20 4.46 -7.99
CA SER A 54 16.66 5.48 -7.04
C SER A 54 15.53 5.98 -6.14
N GLN A 55 14.35 6.22 -6.70
CA GLN A 55 13.17 6.66 -5.95
C GLN A 55 12.68 5.58 -4.97
N LYS A 56 12.65 4.32 -5.43
CA LYS A 56 12.31 3.18 -4.58
C LYS A 56 13.31 3.02 -3.43
N LYS A 57 14.59 3.18 -3.70
CA LYS A 57 15.63 3.09 -2.66
C LYS A 57 15.41 4.14 -1.57
N GLN A 58 15.23 5.41 -1.95
CA GLN A 58 14.99 6.49 -1.00
C GLN A 58 13.75 6.25 -0.14
N PHE A 59 12.65 5.80 -0.75
CA PHE A 59 11.43 5.49 -0.01
C PHE A 59 11.61 4.25 0.88
N SER A 60 12.34 3.23 0.42
CA SER A 60 12.62 2.02 1.21
C SER A 60 13.38 2.32 2.49
N GLU A 61 14.28 3.31 2.49
CA GLU A 61 14.98 3.77 3.70
C GLU A 61 13.99 4.40 4.70
N THR A 62 13.04 5.18 4.21
CA THR A 62 11.95 5.73 5.04
C THR A 62 11.08 4.63 5.63
N LEU A 63 10.65 3.67 4.81
CA LEU A 63 9.84 2.54 5.24
C LEU A 63 10.58 1.69 6.28
N GLN A 64 11.88 1.49 6.10
CA GLN A 64 12.70 0.76 7.07
C GLN A 64 12.81 1.50 8.40
N THR A 65 12.94 2.82 8.39
CA THR A 65 12.98 3.64 9.61
C THR A 65 11.65 3.53 10.37
N TRP A 66 10.53 3.63 9.66
CA TRP A 66 9.19 3.41 10.22
C TRP A 66 9.07 2.00 10.83
N THR A 67 9.50 0.98 10.08
CA THR A 67 9.48 -0.42 10.55
C THR A 67 10.28 -0.60 11.83
N ASN A 68 11.48 -0.01 11.89
CA ASN A 68 12.33 -0.06 13.07
C ASN A 68 11.70 0.64 14.28
N ALA A 69 11.06 1.79 14.09
CA ALA A 69 10.33 2.48 15.15
C ALA A 69 9.19 1.61 15.70
N LYS A 70 8.42 0.95 14.81
CA LYS A 70 7.32 0.05 15.18
C LYS A 70 7.83 -1.18 15.92
N ARG A 71 8.86 -1.87 15.39
CA ARG A 71 9.47 -3.06 16.01
C ARG A 71 9.99 -2.81 17.41
N ASN A 72 10.55 -1.63 17.66
CA ASN A 72 11.14 -1.25 18.93
C ASN A 72 10.15 -0.56 19.88
N GLY A 73 8.87 -0.46 19.52
CA GLY A 73 7.84 0.19 20.33
C GLY A 73 8.08 1.70 20.56
N ARG A 74 8.82 2.35 19.65
CA ARG A 74 9.15 3.78 19.76
C ARG A 74 7.98 4.63 19.29
N GLU A 75 6.97 4.71 20.13
CA GLU A 75 5.69 5.33 19.83
C GLU A 75 5.80 6.74 19.25
N ASN A 76 6.57 7.63 19.90
CA ASN A 76 6.70 9.02 19.46
C ASN A 76 7.38 9.13 18.09
N GLU A 77 8.43 8.32 17.83
CA GLU A 77 9.09 8.27 16.53
C GLU A 77 8.15 7.72 15.45
N LEU A 78 7.39 6.68 15.79
CA LEU A 78 6.44 6.06 14.88
C LEU A 78 5.33 7.03 14.46
N LEU A 79 4.74 7.76 15.41
CA LEU A 79 3.66 8.70 15.14
C LEU A 79 4.10 9.90 14.30
N GLN A 80 5.38 10.23 14.26
CA GLN A 80 5.90 11.29 13.39
C GLN A 80 5.76 10.97 11.90
N PHE A 81 5.60 9.70 11.53
CA PHE A 81 5.37 9.32 10.14
C PHE A 81 3.92 9.53 9.69
N TYR A 82 2.98 9.71 10.60
CA TYR A 82 1.58 9.93 10.26
C TYR A 82 1.28 11.40 10.05
N ALA A 83 0.47 11.70 9.03
CA ALA A 83 0.05 13.06 8.71
C ALA A 83 -1.01 13.54 9.71
N SER A 84 -1.07 14.85 9.94
CA SER A 84 -2.10 15.45 10.83
C SER A 84 -3.53 15.25 10.32
N ASP A 85 -3.68 15.12 8.98
CA ASP A 85 -4.94 14.84 8.29
C ASP A 85 -5.10 13.34 7.93
N PHE A 86 -4.38 12.47 8.63
CA PHE A 86 -4.54 11.01 8.48
C PHE A 86 -5.99 10.61 8.70
N SER A 87 -6.49 9.75 7.80
CA SER A 87 -7.84 9.18 7.92
C SER A 87 -7.84 7.75 7.39
N ALA A 88 -8.35 6.80 8.18
CA ALA A 88 -8.46 5.39 7.82
C ALA A 88 -9.66 4.75 8.50
N ASP A 89 -10.52 4.08 7.74
CA ASP A 89 -11.68 3.34 8.24
C ASP A 89 -12.55 4.15 9.22
N GLY A 90 -12.77 5.44 8.91
CA GLY A 90 -13.55 6.37 9.76
C GLY A 90 -12.83 6.84 11.03
N LYS A 91 -11.53 6.51 11.18
CA LYS A 91 -10.70 6.98 12.29
C LYS A 91 -9.81 8.12 11.84
N ASP A 92 -9.74 9.15 12.65
CA ASP A 92 -8.73 10.20 12.57
C ASP A 92 -7.40 9.74 13.20
N LEU A 93 -6.38 10.61 13.13
CA LEU A 93 -5.06 10.32 13.71
C LEU A 93 -5.14 10.05 15.22
N ASN A 94 -5.99 10.75 15.96
CA ASN A 94 -6.11 10.57 17.41
C ASN A 94 -6.64 9.18 17.76
N SER A 95 -7.76 8.81 17.16
CA SER A 95 -8.39 7.50 17.37
C SER A 95 -7.50 6.36 16.91
N PHE A 96 -6.79 6.54 15.76
CA PHE A 96 -5.83 5.58 15.26
C PHE A 96 -4.63 5.45 16.20
N SER A 97 -4.05 6.55 16.67
CA SER A 97 -2.90 6.54 17.57
C SER A 97 -3.19 5.83 18.89
N MET A 98 -4.40 5.97 19.43
CA MET A 98 -4.83 5.23 20.63
C MET A 98 -4.83 3.71 20.37
N SER A 99 -5.35 3.29 19.23
CA SER A 99 -5.38 1.88 18.82
C SER A 99 -3.95 1.32 18.64
N LEU A 100 -3.09 2.09 17.97
CA LEU A 100 -1.68 1.74 17.74
C LEU A 100 -0.90 1.61 19.06
N ARG A 101 -1.09 2.54 19.99
CA ARG A 101 -0.50 2.48 21.35
C ARG A 101 -0.93 1.23 22.10
N ALA A 102 -2.21 0.89 22.04
CA ALA A 102 -2.74 -0.31 22.67
C ALA A 102 -2.14 -1.58 22.05
N GLU A 103 -1.96 -1.59 20.70
CA GLU A 103 -1.31 -2.70 20.00
C GLU A 103 0.15 -2.86 20.43
N LEU A 104 0.93 -1.79 20.47
CA LEU A 104 2.35 -1.82 20.84
C LEU A 104 2.57 -2.26 22.30
N LYS A 105 1.64 -1.90 23.21
CA LYS A 105 1.72 -2.23 24.64
C LYS A 105 1.05 -3.55 25.01
N ARG A 106 0.45 -4.26 24.05
CA ARG A 106 -0.24 -5.52 24.32
C ARG A 106 0.74 -6.57 24.84
N PRO A 107 0.47 -7.18 26.01
CA PRO A 107 1.29 -8.29 26.52
C PRO A 107 1.39 -9.42 25.49
N GLY A 108 2.60 -9.90 25.22
CA GLY A 108 2.83 -10.93 24.21
C GLY A 108 2.84 -10.44 22.76
N SER A 109 2.73 -9.14 22.52
CA SER A 109 2.92 -8.57 21.17
C SER A 109 4.34 -8.86 20.70
N LYS A 110 4.46 -9.46 19.52
CA LYS A 110 5.75 -9.78 18.90
C LYS A 110 6.11 -8.70 17.90
N PRO A 111 7.38 -8.30 17.80
CA PRO A 111 7.85 -7.51 16.69
C PRO A 111 7.50 -8.20 15.36
N ALA A 112 7.19 -7.43 14.33
CA ALA A 112 6.87 -7.97 13.02
C ALA A 112 7.91 -7.58 11.98
N SER A 113 8.13 -8.48 11.01
CA SER A 113 8.96 -8.25 9.84
C SER A 113 8.08 -7.97 8.63
N LEU A 114 8.55 -7.11 7.72
CA LEU A 114 7.85 -6.86 6.46
C LEU A 114 8.29 -7.87 5.41
N LYS A 115 7.33 -8.42 4.68
CA LYS A 115 7.52 -9.37 3.57
C LYS A 115 6.74 -8.90 2.34
N ASP A 116 7.18 -9.35 1.18
CA ASP A 116 6.49 -9.17 -0.10
C ASP A 116 6.10 -7.70 -0.36
N ILE A 117 7.08 -6.81 -0.18
CA ILE A 117 6.86 -5.37 -0.26
C ILE A 117 6.65 -4.97 -1.73
N SER A 118 5.47 -4.45 -2.03
CA SER A 118 5.12 -3.81 -3.30
C SER A 118 5.08 -2.29 -3.12
N LEU A 119 5.76 -1.56 -3.99
CA LEU A 119 5.83 -0.11 -4.00
C LEU A 119 5.33 0.44 -5.34
N ILE A 120 4.32 1.29 -5.28
CA ILE A 120 3.73 1.93 -6.45
C ILE A 120 3.73 3.43 -6.21
N ARG A 121 4.32 4.20 -7.14
CA ARG A 121 4.26 5.65 -7.09
C ARG A 121 3.08 6.16 -7.89
N TRP A 122 2.29 7.02 -7.26
CA TRP A 122 1.16 7.70 -7.86
C TRP A 122 1.35 9.22 -7.70
N SER A 123 1.33 9.95 -8.80
CA SER A 123 1.68 11.38 -8.83
C SER A 123 0.65 12.26 -9.53
N ASP A 124 -0.60 11.81 -9.67
CA ASP A 124 -1.62 12.58 -10.39
C ASP A 124 -2.01 13.86 -9.67
N GLU A 125 -2.25 13.80 -8.35
CA GLU A 125 -2.66 14.96 -7.54
C GLU A 125 -1.56 15.37 -6.54
N ALA A 126 -0.88 14.40 -5.98
CA ALA A 126 0.22 14.60 -5.05
C ALA A 126 1.24 13.47 -5.20
N ASP A 127 2.50 13.75 -4.85
CA ASP A 127 3.54 12.72 -4.86
C ASP A 127 3.27 11.69 -3.77
N THR A 128 2.66 10.58 -4.18
CA THR A 128 2.17 9.53 -3.29
C THR A 128 2.88 8.20 -3.59
N MET A 129 3.33 7.52 -2.55
CA MET A 129 3.81 6.15 -2.61
C MET A 129 2.80 5.24 -1.93
N VAL A 130 2.31 4.24 -2.66
CA VAL A 130 1.47 3.17 -2.11
C VAL A 130 2.38 2.00 -1.77
N ALA A 131 2.51 1.68 -0.49
CA ALA A 131 3.25 0.53 0.01
C ALA A 131 2.25 -0.55 0.45
N THR A 132 2.38 -1.75 -0.11
CA THR A 132 1.61 -2.93 0.30
C THR A 132 2.61 -4.00 0.73
N PHE A 133 2.42 -4.59 1.90
CA PHE A 133 3.34 -5.58 2.46
C PHE A 133 2.64 -6.54 3.42
N GLY A 134 3.18 -7.74 3.55
CA GLY A 134 2.86 -8.65 4.64
C GLY A 134 3.56 -8.21 5.92
N GLU A 135 2.83 -8.03 7.01
CA GLU A 135 3.35 -7.79 8.35
C GLU A 135 3.27 -9.10 9.13
N ILE A 136 4.42 -9.77 9.30
CA ILE A 136 4.49 -11.13 9.87
C ILE A 136 5.20 -11.05 11.22
N PRO A 137 4.51 -11.39 12.33
CA PRO A 137 5.12 -11.42 13.65
C PRO A 137 6.30 -12.40 13.71
N ASP A 138 7.34 -12.05 14.42
CA ASP A 138 8.54 -12.89 14.52
C ASP A 138 8.22 -14.28 15.08
N GLY A 139 8.68 -15.31 14.35
CA GLY A 139 8.40 -16.70 14.65
C GLY A 139 7.06 -17.25 14.11
N GLU A 140 6.23 -16.39 13.48
CA GLU A 140 5.01 -16.83 12.82
C GLU A 140 5.24 -17.06 11.32
N LYS A 141 4.38 -17.89 10.71
CA LYS A 141 4.40 -18.15 9.26
C LYS A 141 3.39 -17.29 8.49
N VAL A 142 2.41 -16.77 9.19
CA VAL A 142 1.29 -16.02 8.63
C VAL A 142 1.16 -14.70 9.39
N GLY A 143 0.79 -13.65 8.69
CA GLY A 143 0.54 -12.33 9.23
C GLY A 143 -0.64 -11.66 8.53
N ARG A 144 -0.67 -10.35 8.56
CA ARG A 144 -1.69 -9.52 7.91
C ARG A 144 -1.10 -8.76 6.73
N THR A 145 -1.88 -8.53 5.69
CA THR A 145 -1.47 -7.65 4.59
C THR A 145 -1.91 -6.23 4.91
N VAL A 146 -0.96 -5.32 4.91
CA VAL A 146 -1.16 -3.90 5.21
C VAL A 146 -0.92 -3.11 3.93
N ARG A 147 -1.74 -2.10 3.71
CA ARG A 147 -1.55 -1.10 2.67
C ARG A 147 -1.47 0.28 3.29
N GLN A 148 -0.43 1.03 2.92
CA GLN A 148 -0.21 2.39 3.35
C GLN A 148 -0.13 3.32 2.15
N TYR A 149 -0.74 4.51 2.28
CA TYR A 149 -0.56 5.61 1.34
C TYR A 149 0.33 6.65 2.01
N TRP A 150 1.49 6.87 1.42
CA TRP A 150 2.47 7.83 1.87
C TRP A 150 2.52 9.02 0.92
N GLN A 151 2.36 10.20 1.42
CA GLN A 151 2.43 11.43 0.64
C GLN A 151 3.70 12.19 0.98
N HIS A 152 4.43 12.63 -0.06
CA HIS A 152 5.60 13.48 0.14
C HIS A 152 5.16 14.90 0.48
N ARG A 153 5.57 15.39 1.65
CA ARG A 153 5.20 16.71 2.20
C ARG A 153 6.45 17.45 2.68
N PRO A 154 6.35 18.76 2.99
CA PRO A 154 7.41 19.44 3.72
C PRO A 154 7.77 18.66 5.00
N GLY A 155 9.03 18.28 5.13
CA GLY A 155 9.50 17.43 6.24
C GLY A 155 9.51 15.92 5.95
N GLY A 156 9.23 15.49 4.70
CA GLY A 156 9.39 14.11 4.23
C GLY A 156 8.08 13.35 4.01
N TRP A 157 8.20 12.05 3.91
CA TRP A 157 7.06 11.17 3.65
C TRP A 157 6.16 11.03 4.88
N LYS A 158 4.85 11.18 4.68
CA LYS A 158 3.83 11.06 5.73
C LYS A 158 2.75 10.07 5.32
N ILE A 159 2.36 9.19 6.22
CA ILE A 159 1.24 8.26 6.03
C ILE A 159 -0.06 9.03 6.15
N ILE A 160 -0.86 9.03 5.09
CA ILE A 160 -2.19 9.64 5.05
C ILE A 160 -3.31 8.63 5.25
N TYR A 161 -3.00 7.35 5.01
CA TYR A 161 -3.91 6.22 5.18
C TYR A 161 -3.13 4.95 5.50
N GLU A 162 -3.67 4.10 6.36
CA GLU A 162 -3.23 2.74 6.62
C GLU A 162 -4.43 1.82 6.84
N GLY A 163 -4.47 0.68 6.15
CA GLY A 163 -5.56 -0.28 6.27
C GLY A 163 -5.13 -1.72 5.96
N LEU A 164 -5.98 -2.66 6.31
CA LEU A 164 -5.80 -4.08 5.97
C LEU A 164 -6.38 -4.37 4.57
N VAL A 165 -5.77 -5.32 3.86
CA VAL A 165 -6.17 -5.75 2.51
C VAL A 165 -6.70 -7.16 2.55
#